data_cdb17572f7246f1dff41d05c4a35c4cf
#
_entry.id   cdb17572f7246f1dff41d05c4a35c4cf
#
_cell.length_a   1.000
_cell.length_b   1.000
_cell.length_c   1.000
_cell.angle_alpha   90.00
_cell.angle_beta   90.00
_cell.angle_gamma   90.00
#
_symmetry.space_group_name_H-M   'P 1'
#
loop_
_entity.id
_entity.type
_entity.pdbx_description
1 polymer ?
#
loop_
_entity_poly.entity_id
_entity_poly.type
_entity_poly.pdbx_seq_one_letter_code
_entity_poly.pdbx_strand_id
1 'polypeptide(L)'
;SRAISILLLATILSALIGPNVANFTKDIISDHLYTGSYISLAVLTIIPVFLLIFYRTDKNPKPKENTSGNQRSYFELLQNPIILQAIVTAAFAYSIMSFIMTATPISMYKMHGFTLGSTSIVIQSHIIGMFLPSLITGTLIKKYGHSKIIYSGALIYLTCIFLSFYDQTFINYLIALVLLGIGWNFLFIGGTSLLVLCYKESEKFKVQGFNDVLVFSIQSIASLVA
;
A
#
# COMPACT_ATOMS: atom_id res chain seq x y z
N SER A 1 1.10 -19.56 1.06
CA SER A 1 1.55 -20.37 -0.08
C SER A 1 2.82 -19.77 -0.69
N ARG A 2 3.64 -20.57 -1.39
CA ARG A 2 4.90 -20.13 -2.02
C ARG A 2 4.71 -18.91 -2.92
N ALA A 3 3.60 -18.83 -3.66
CA ALA A 3 3.31 -17.70 -4.54
C ALA A 3 3.23 -16.38 -3.77
N ILE A 4 2.54 -16.33 -2.63
CA ILE A 4 2.44 -15.13 -1.79
C ILE A 4 3.82 -14.72 -1.27
N SER A 5 4.63 -15.68 -0.82
CA SER A 5 5.99 -15.38 -0.34
C SER A 5 6.87 -14.80 -1.45
N ILE A 6 6.77 -15.32 -2.67
CA ILE A 6 7.50 -14.79 -3.84
C ILE A 6 7.05 -13.36 -4.17
N LEU A 7 5.74 -13.08 -4.15
CA LEU A 7 5.21 -11.74 -4.39
C LEU A 7 5.70 -10.74 -3.32
N LEU A 8 5.68 -11.13 -2.04
CA LEU A 8 6.17 -10.27 -0.96
C LEU A 8 7.68 -10.00 -1.08
N LEU A 9 8.47 -11.03 -1.40
CA LEU A 9 9.91 -10.86 -1.64
C LEU A 9 10.18 -9.95 -2.85
N ALA A 10 9.46 -10.12 -3.95
CA ALA A 10 9.57 -9.27 -5.13
C ALA A 10 9.24 -7.80 -4.79
N THR A 11 8.21 -7.56 -3.98
CA THR A 11 7.83 -6.22 -3.53
C THR A 11 8.93 -5.58 -2.68
N ILE A 12 9.51 -6.31 -1.72
CA ILE A 12 10.62 -5.81 -0.90
C ILE A 12 11.86 -5.51 -1.76
N LEU A 13 12.20 -6.40 -2.69
CA LEU A 13 13.30 -6.17 -3.63
C LEU A 13 13.07 -4.93 -4.51
N SER A 14 11.85 -4.75 -5.03
CA SER A 14 11.48 -3.57 -5.81
C SER A 14 11.58 -2.28 -4.99
N ALA A 15 11.21 -2.33 -3.71
CA ALA A 15 11.32 -1.21 -2.79
C ALA A 15 12.78 -0.77 -2.56
N LEU A 16 13.70 -1.73 -2.54
CA LEU A 16 15.13 -1.44 -2.39
C LEU A 16 15.75 -0.97 -3.71
N ILE A 17 15.40 -1.60 -4.82
CA ILE A 17 16.01 -1.33 -6.13
C ILE A 17 15.48 -0.02 -6.73
N GLY A 18 14.16 0.24 -6.68
CA GLY A 18 13.52 1.35 -7.37
C GLY A 18 14.12 2.73 -7.07
N PRO A 19 14.15 3.18 -5.81
CA PRO A 19 14.71 4.48 -5.44
C PRO A 19 16.20 4.60 -5.76
N ASN A 20 16.96 3.50 -5.64
CA ASN A 20 18.37 3.48 -5.99
C ASN A 20 18.58 3.62 -7.51
N VAL A 21 17.83 2.90 -8.33
CA VAL A 21 17.87 3.07 -9.79
C VAL A 21 17.54 4.51 -10.15
N ALA A 22 16.49 5.09 -9.60
CA ALA A 22 16.11 6.48 -9.86
C ALA A 22 17.23 7.46 -9.47
N ASN A 23 17.87 7.24 -8.32
CA ASN A 23 18.97 8.11 -7.86
C ASN A 23 20.24 7.95 -8.71
N PHE A 24 20.61 6.74 -9.11
CA PHE A 24 21.80 6.50 -9.95
C PHE A 24 21.63 7.00 -11.37
N THR A 25 20.41 7.03 -11.88
CA THR A 25 20.15 7.38 -13.29
C THR A 25 19.71 8.83 -13.48
N LYS A 26 19.47 9.60 -12.41
CA LYS A 26 18.94 10.97 -12.48
C LYS A 26 19.81 11.93 -13.30
N ASP A 27 21.15 11.75 -13.27
CA ASP A 27 22.12 12.66 -13.86
C ASP A 27 22.73 12.10 -15.18
N ILE A 28 22.24 10.97 -15.71
CA ILE A 28 22.76 10.36 -16.95
C ILE A 28 22.60 11.30 -18.15
N ILE A 29 21.56 12.12 -18.15
CA ILE A 29 21.34 13.14 -19.17
C ILE A 29 21.54 14.50 -18.50
N SER A 30 22.66 15.14 -18.82
CA SER A 30 23.13 16.37 -18.16
C SER A 30 22.19 17.56 -18.31
N ASP A 31 21.46 17.65 -19.44
CA ASP A 31 20.66 18.84 -19.77
C ASP A 31 19.30 18.87 -19.07
N HIS A 32 18.81 17.75 -18.53
CA HIS A 32 17.51 17.65 -17.91
C HIS A 32 17.56 16.74 -16.67
N LEU A 33 17.47 17.35 -15.50
CA LEU A 33 17.44 16.65 -14.21
C LEU A 33 16.29 15.60 -14.17
N TYR A 34 16.59 14.39 -13.70
CA TYR A 34 15.68 13.24 -13.61
C TYR A 34 15.25 12.60 -14.95
N THR A 35 15.62 13.09 -16.11
CA THR A 35 15.24 12.45 -17.39
C THR A 35 15.75 11.01 -17.47
N GLY A 36 16.98 10.75 -17.01
CA GLY A 36 17.51 9.40 -16.91
C GLY A 36 16.67 8.47 -16.03
N SER A 37 16.14 8.99 -14.92
CA SER A 37 15.25 8.21 -14.03
C SER A 37 13.95 7.82 -14.72
N TYR A 38 13.32 8.73 -15.45
CA TYR A 38 12.10 8.43 -16.22
C TYR A 38 12.34 7.45 -17.37
N ILE A 39 13.47 7.56 -18.08
CA ILE A 39 13.84 6.61 -19.12
C ILE A 39 14.08 5.22 -18.51
N SER A 40 14.79 5.14 -17.38
CA SER A 40 15.02 3.87 -16.68
C SER A 40 13.71 3.23 -16.25
N LEU A 41 12.76 4.02 -15.74
CA LEU A 41 11.43 3.54 -15.39
C LEU A 41 10.69 3.01 -16.63
N ALA A 42 10.73 3.75 -17.76
CA ALA A 42 10.12 3.32 -19.01
C ALA A 42 10.70 1.98 -19.51
N VAL A 43 12.02 1.83 -19.46
CA VAL A 43 12.68 0.56 -19.81
C VAL A 43 12.26 -0.58 -18.90
N LEU A 44 12.21 -0.35 -17.57
CA LEU A 44 11.77 -1.35 -16.59
C LEU A 44 10.31 -1.77 -16.83
N THR A 45 9.43 -0.87 -17.27
CA THR A 45 8.03 -1.20 -17.57
C THR A 45 7.84 -2.03 -18.83
N ILE A 46 8.81 -2.02 -19.77
CA ILE A 46 8.77 -2.86 -20.97
C ILE A 46 8.96 -4.35 -20.61
N ILE A 47 9.72 -4.66 -19.57
CA ILE A 47 9.99 -6.05 -19.16
C ILE A 47 8.71 -6.84 -18.86
N PRO A 48 7.79 -6.36 -17.99
CA PRO A 48 6.51 -7.04 -17.75
C PRO A 48 5.65 -7.17 -19.02
N VAL A 49 5.63 -6.14 -19.87
CA VAL A 49 4.90 -6.19 -21.15
C VAL A 49 5.43 -7.30 -22.03
N PHE A 50 6.75 -7.41 -22.15
CA PHE A 50 7.39 -8.50 -22.90
C PHE A 50 7.05 -9.88 -22.31
N LEU A 51 7.07 -10.04 -21.00
CA LEU A 51 6.69 -11.30 -20.33
C LEU A 51 5.22 -11.66 -20.58
N LEU A 52 4.31 -10.67 -20.63
CA LEU A 52 2.88 -10.89 -20.90
C LEU A 52 2.63 -11.42 -22.33
N ILE A 53 3.49 -11.12 -23.31
CA ILE A 53 3.38 -11.66 -24.69
C ILE A 53 3.48 -13.19 -24.68
N PHE A 54 4.26 -13.76 -23.76
CA PHE A 54 4.41 -15.22 -23.62
C PHE A 54 3.36 -15.84 -22.72
N TYR A 55 2.53 -15.05 -22.04
CA TYR A 55 1.47 -15.56 -21.17
C TYR A 55 0.31 -16.09 -22.02
N ARG A 56 0.12 -17.41 -21.97
CA ARG A 56 -1.00 -18.07 -22.63
C ARG A 56 -2.14 -18.23 -21.64
N THR A 57 -3.25 -17.56 -21.89
CA THR A 57 -4.49 -17.78 -21.15
C THR A 57 -5.20 -19.01 -21.72
N ASP A 58 -5.81 -19.82 -20.86
CA ASP A 58 -6.70 -20.90 -21.30
C ASP A 58 -7.80 -20.33 -22.22
N LYS A 59 -7.82 -20.81 -23.48
CA LYS A 59 -8.77 -20.33 -24.49
C LYS A 59 -10.24 -20.63 -24.16
N ASN A 60 -10.50 -21.56 -23.24
CA ASN A 60 -11.82 -21.91 -22.75
C ASN A 60 -11.84 -21.88 -21.22
N PRO A 61 -11.90 -20.71 -20.57
CA PRO A 61 -12.22 -20.67 -19.16
C PRO A 61 -13.59 -21.31 -19.00
N LYS A 62 -13.67 -22.40 -18.21
CA LYS A 62 -14.96 -23.00 -17.85
C LYS A 62 -15.89 -21.86 -17.41
N PRO A 63 -17.11 -21.75 -17.95
CA PRO A 63 -18.04 -20.74 -17.48
C PRO A 63 -18.14 -20.93 -15.96
N LYS A 64 -17.74 -19.92 -15.20
CA LYS A 64 -18.05 -19.91 -13.77
C LYS A 64 -19.56 -20.05 -13.70
N GLU A 65 -20.05 -21.08 -13.01
CA GLU A 65 -21.47 -21.21 -12.72
C GLU A 65 -21.98 -19.82 -12.36
N ASN A 66 -22.96 -19.36 -13.13
CA ASN A 66 -23.65 -18.14 -12.82
C ASN A 66 -24.27 -18.33 -11.44
N THR A 67 -23.57 -17.89 -10.42
CA THR A 67 -24.12 -17.73 -9.09
C THR A 67 -25.10 -16.57 -9.15
N SER A 68 -26.26 -16.82 -9.81
CA SER A 68 -27.41 -15.93 -9.89
C SER A 68 -28.12 -15.87 -8.53
N GLY A 69 -27.36 -15.69 -7.47
CA GLY A 69 -27.87 -15.33 -6.17
C GLY A 69 -28.25 -13.86 -6.16
N ASN A 70 -29.37 -13.52 -5.54
CA ASN A 70 -29.81 -12.15 -5.34
C ASN A 70 -28.69 -11.38 -4.62
N GLN A 71 -28.01 -10.45 -5.34
CA GLN A 71 -26.91 -9.65 -4.80
C GLN A 71 -27.51 -8.48 -4.03
N ARG A 72 -27.00 -8.23 -2.83
CA ARG A 72 -27.37 -7.04 -2.04
C ARG A 72 -27.05 -5.76 -2.82
N SER A 73 -27.88 -4.73 -2.67
CA SER A 73 -27.63 -3.39 -3.21
C SER A 73 -26.41 -2.76 -2.52
N TYR A 74 -25.80 -1.72 -3.11
CA TYR A 74 -24.71 -0.97 -2.45
C TYR A 74 -25.16 -0.37 -1.12
N PHE A 75 -26.41 0.08 -1.05
CA PHE A 75 -26.98 0.65 0.17
C PHE A 75 -27.10 -0.40 1.29
N GLU A 76 -27.61 -1.60 0.97
CA GLU A 76 -27.68 -2.72 1.93
C GLU A 76 -26.28 -3.18 2.39
N LEU A 77 -25.28 -3.16 1.51
CA LEU A 77 -23.91 -3.48 1.87
C LEU A 77 -23.35 -2.46 2.86
N LEU A 78 -23.58 -1.16 2.63
CA LEU A 78 -23.11 -0.09 3.52
C LEU A 78 -23.85 -0.01 4.85
N GLN A 79 -25.08 -0.52 4.93
CA GLN A 79 -25.81 -0.65 6.20
C GLN A 79 -25.21 -1.74 7.12
N ASN A 80 -24.38 -2.64 6.58
CA ASN A 80 -23.69 -3.62 7.41
C ASN A 80 -22.48 -2.95 8.10
N PRO A 81 -22.50 -2.81 9.45
CA PRO A 81 -21.47 -2.09 10.17
C PRO A 81 -20.07 -2.73 10.04
N ILE A 82 -20.00 -4.04 9.82
CA ILE A 82 -18.72 -4.75 9.66
C ILE A 82 -18.14 -4.46 8.28
N ILE A 83 -18.95 -4.43 7.22
CA ILE A 83 -18.53 -4.03 5.87
C ILE A 83 -18.05 -2.58 5.88
N LEU A 84 -18.83 -1.69 6.50
CA LEU A 84 -18.47 -0.28 6.63
C LEU A 84 -17.15 -0.12 7.40
N GLN A 85 -16.99 -0.80 8.54
CA GLN A 85 -15.75 -0.79 9.30
C GLN A 85 -14.56 -1.25 8.46
N ALA A 86 -14.71 -2.33 7.70
CA ALA A 86 -13.65 -2.88 6.87
C ALA A 86 -13.20 -1.89 5.78
N ILE A 87 -14.15 -1.29 5.06
CA ILE A 87 -13.89 -0.31 3.98
C ILE A 87 -13.27 0.97 4.56
N VAL A 88 -13.85 1.52 5.63
CA VAL A 88 -13.35 2.73 6.29
C VAL A 88 -11.93 2.51 6.79
N THR A 89 -11.65 1.36 7.42
CA THR A 89 -10.31 1.03 7.90
C THR A 89 -9.30 1.00 6.75
N ALA A 90 -9.62 0.36 5.64
CA ALA A 90 -8.73 0.30 4.47
C ALA A 90 -8.52 1.69 3.84
N ALA A 91 -9.59 2.49 3.73
CA ALA A 91 -9.53 3.85 3.18
C ALA A 91 -8.65 4.77 4.06
N PHE A 92 -8.84 4.74 5.37
CA PHE A 92 -7.99 5.50 6.31
C PHE A 92 -6.54 5.05 6.30
N ALA A 93 -6.29 3.73 6.20
CA ALA A 93 -4.94 3.20 6.10
C ALA A 93 -4.20 3.83 4.90
N TYR A 94 -4.81 3.83 3.73
CA TYR A 94 -4.21 4.39 2.52
C TYR A 94 -4.14 5.92 2.51
N SER A 95 -5.17 6.61 2.98
CA SER A 95 -5.17 8.08 2.94
C SER A 95 -4.13 8.69 3.86
N ILE A 96 -4.01 8.23 5.11
CA ILE A 96 -2.99 8.72 6.04
C ILE A 96 -1.59 8.36 5.54
N MET A 97 -1.40 7.14 5.06
CA MET A 97 -0.13 6.70 4.48
C MET A 97 0.26 7.59 3.29
N SER A 98 -0.64 7.80 2.33
CA SER A 98 -0.35 8.60 1.13
C SER A 98 -0.09 10.07 1.47
N PHE A 99 -0.84 10.66 2.40
CA PHE A 99 -0.61 12.02 2.87
C PHE A 99 0.82 12.18 3.42
N ILE A 100 1.19 11.35 4.40
CA ILE A 100 2.51 11.43 5.05
C ILE A 100 3.63 11.10 4.05
N MET A 101 3.45 10.08 3.20
CA MET A 101 4.45 9.69 2.19
C MET A 101 4.67 10.75 1.12
N THR A 102 3.65 11.55 0.77
CA THR A 102 3.79 12.68 -0.16
C THR A 102 4.51 13.84 0.51
N ALA A 103 4.16 14.17 1.75
CA ALA A 103 4.75 15.28 2.49
C ALA A 103 6.20 15.02 2.93
N THR A 104 6.54 13.79 3.31
CA THR A 104 7.85 13.46 3.90
C THR A 104 9.06 13.80 3.01
N PRO A 105 9.12 13.42 1.72
CA PRO A 105 10.25 13.78 0.85
C PRO A 105 10.42 15.27 0.69
N ILE A 106 9.31 16.01 0.65
CA ILE A 106 9.32 17.49 0.55
C ILE A 106 9.87 18.07 1.83
N SER A 107 9.38 17.62 2.99
CA SER A 107 9.84 18.06 4.30
C SER A 107 11.33 17.75 4.49
N MET A 108 11.77 16.53 4.25
CA MET A 108 13.18 16.13 4.42
C MET A 108 14.11 16.90 3.48
N TYR A 109 13.84 16.87 2.18
CA TYR A 109 14.76 17.38 1.19
C TYR A 109 14.72 18.92 1.09
N LYS A 110 13.50 19.51 0.96
CA LYS A 110 13.36 20.95 0.72
C LYS A 110 13.36 21.80 1.99
N MET A 111 12.76 21.30 3.07
CA MET A 111 12.61 22.11 4.29
C MET A 111 13.77 21.91 5.27
N HIS A 112 14.30 20.69 5.38
CA HIS A 112 15.33 20.35 6.38
C HIS A 112 16.69 20.00 5.77
N GLY A 113 16.86 20.12 4.45
CA GLY A 113 18.16 20.00 3.77
C GLY A 113 18.81 18.59 3.78
N PHE A 114 18.01 17.53 4.01
CA PHE A 114 18.52 16.17 3.92
C PHE A 114 18.87 15.81 2.48
N THR A 115 19.82 14.92 2.29
CA THR A 115 20.19 14.41 0.96
C THR A 115 19.09 13.53 0.38
N LEU A 116 19.03 13.40 -0.95
CA LEU A 116 18.15 12.44 -1.63
C LEU A 116 18.43 11.00 -1.17
N GLY A 117 19.69 10.66 -0.89
CA GLY A 117 20.07 9.35 -0.35
C GLY A 117 19.43 9.09 1.02
N SER A 118 19.53 10.04 1.95
CA SER A 118 18.88 9.93 3.27
C SER A 118 17.37 9.79 3.15
N THR A 119 16.74 10.59 2.30
CA THR A 119 15.30 10.52 2.03
C THR A 119 14.91 9.15 1.46
N SER A 120 15.69 8.62 0.52
CA SER A 120 15.48 7.28 -0.06
C SER A 120 15.53 6.18 0.98
N ILE A 121 16.47 6.24 1.93
CA ILE A 121 16.58 5.25 3.02
C ILE A 121 15.30 5.25 3.88
N VAL A 122 14.78 6.42 4.22
CA VAL A 122 13.55 6.55 5.01
C VAL A 122 12.35 5.96 4.26
N ILE A 123 12.21 6.24 2.96
CA ILE A 123 11.14 5.69 2.12
C ILE A 123 11.27 4.16 2.00
N GLN A 124 12.46 3.64 1.76
CA GLN A 124 12.71 2.20 1.68
C GLN A 124 12.36 1.49 2.99
N SER A 125 12.73 2.09 4.12
CA SER A 125 12.42 1.56 5.45
C SER A 125 10.91 1.54 5.72
N HIS A 126 10.17 2.56 5.25
CA HIS A 126 8.71 2.56 5.28
C HIS A 126 8.13 1.38 4.51
N ILE A 127 8.58 1.15 3.27
CA ILE A 127 8.06 0.08 2.44
C ILE A 127 8.38 -1.30 3.05
N ILE A 128 9.56 -1.47 3.64
CA ILE A 128 9.88 -2.67 4.43
C ILE A 128 8.90 -2.82 5.58
N GLY A 129 8.61 -1.74 6.32
CA GLY A 129 7.61 -1.70 7.38
C GLY A 129 6.19 -2.06 6.93
N MET A 130 5.83 -1.75 5.67
CA MET A 130 4.54 -2.15 5.08
C MET A 130 4.46 -3.65 4.82
N PHE A 131 5.50 -4.25 4.27
CA PHE A 131 5.41 -5.62 3.73
C PHE A 131 5.99 -6.70 4.65
N LEU A 132 7.02 -6.41 5.41
CA LEU A 132 7.64 -7.39 6.29
C LEU A 132 6.67 -7.95 7.37
N PRO A 133 5.84 -7.12 8.04
CA PRO A 133 4.87 -7.63 9.01
C PRO A 133 3.81 -8.54 8.40
N SER A 134 3.55 -8.47 7.08
CA SER A 134 2.57 -9.32 6.39
C SER A 134 2.86 -10.82 6.58
N LEU A 135 4.11 -11.18 6.83
CA LEU A 135 4.51 -12.58 7.10
C LEU A 135 3.85 -13.13 8.36
N ILE A 136 3.56 -12.29 9.33
CA ILE A 136 2.99 -12.67 10.63
C ILE A 136 1.57 -12.14 10.86
N THR A 137 1.16 -11.06 10.19
CA THR A 137 -0.13 -10.39 10.41
C THR A 137 -1.30 -11.35 10.26
N GLY A 138 -1.28 -12.24 9.27
CA GLY A 138 -2.32 -13.26 9.12
C GLY A 138 -2.42 -14.23 10.31
N THR A 139 -1.30 -14.59 10.92
CA THR A 139 -1.26 -15.42 12.12
C THR A 139 -1.75 -14.65 13.35
N LEU A 140 -1.38 -13.37 13.45
CA LEU A 140 -1.87 -12.49 14.51
C LEU A 140 -3.40 -12.30 14.44
N ILE A 141 -3.95 -12.12 13.25
CA ILE A 141 -5.41 -12.03 13.03
C ILE A 141 -6.10 -13.32 13.47
N LYS A 142 -5.56 -14.48 13.12
CA LYS A 142 -6.12 -15.78 13.57
C LYS A 142 -6.10 -15.92 15.08
N LYS A 143 -5.04 -15.44 15.75
CA LYS A 143 -4.87 -15.58 17.20
C LYS A 143 -5.67 -14.56 18.01
N TYR A 144 -5.71 -13.30 17.56
CA TYR A 144 -6.24 -12.19 18.33
C TYR A 144 -7.53 -11.58 17.76
N GLY A 145 -7.90 -11.94 16.53
CA GLY A 145 -9.06 -11.39 15.81
C GLY A 145 -8.74 -10.10 15.05
N HIS A 146 -9.59 -9.77 14.06
CA HIS A 146 -9.42 -8.60 13.20
C HIS A 146 -9.43 -7.28 13.98
N SER A 147 -10.40 -7.10 14.89
CA SER A 147 -10.58 -5.84 15.63
C SER A 147 -9.34 -5.44 16.42
N LYS A 148 -8.71 -6.39 17.14
CA LYS A 148 -7.52 -6.07 17.93
C LYS A 148 -6.33 -5.66 17.05
N ILE A 149 -6.18 -6.28 15.90
CA ILE A 149 -5.11 -5.93 14.95
C ILE A 149 -5.38 -4.56 14.33
N ILE A 150 -6.61 -4.26 13.95
CA ILE A 150 -7.03 -2.94 13.45
C ILE A 150 -6.76 -1.86 14.51
N TYR A 151 -7.17 -2.07 15.77
CA TYR A 151 -6.90 -1.10 16.85
C TYR A 151 -5.41 -0.93 17.13
N SER A 152 -4.63 -2.00 17.06
CA SER A 152 -3.17 -1.91 17.18
C SER A 152 -2.56 -1.08 16.05
N GLY A 153 -3.03 -1.26 14.82
CA GLY A 153 -2.62 -0.46 13.66
C GLY A 153 -2.96 1.03 13.84
N ALA A 154 -4.17 1.32 14.32
CA ALA A 154 -4.59 2.70 14.62
C ALA A 154 -3.72 3.35 15.71
N LEU A 155 -3.39 2.62 16.77
CA LEU A 155 -2.51 3.10 17.84
C LEU A 155 -1.10 3.39 17.30
N ILE A 156 -0.57 2.51 16.45
CA ILE A 156 0.74 2.72 15.81
C ILE A 156 0.70 3.98 14.92
N TYR A 157 -0.38 4.23 14.18
CA TYR A 157 -0.55 5.46 13.40
C TYR A 157 -0.56 6.71 14.29
N LEU A 158 -1.29 6.68 15.39
CA LEU A 158 -1.27 7.79 16.35
C LEU A 158 0.14 8.04 16.89
N THR A 159 0.89 6.98 17.23
CA THR A 159 2.28 7.09 17.66
C THR A 159 3.16 7.72 16.58
N CYS A 160 3.00 7.30 15.32
CA CYS A 160 3.71 7.89 14.18
C CYS A 160 3.43 9.40 14.07
N ILE A 161 2.15 9.80 14.16
CA ILE A 161 1.74 11.22 14.09
C ILE A 161 2.38 12.01 15.23
N PHE A 162 2.32 11.53 16.47
CA PHE A 162 2.96 12.21 17.61
C PHE A 162 4.47 12.37 17.44
N LEU A 163 5.16 11.34 16.95
CA LEU A 163 6.59 11.42 16.69
C LEU A 163 6.91 12.45 15.60
N SER A 164 6.06 12.58 14.59
CA SER A 164 6.26 13.56 13.51
C SER A 164 6.21 15.02 13.98
N PHE A 165 5.57 15.28 15.14
CA PHE A 165 5.58 16.63 15.74
C PHE A 165 6.74 16.87 16.71
N TYR A 166 7.42 15.81 17.17
CA TYR A 166 8.40 15.93 18.24
C TYR A 166 9.73 16.53 17.76
N ASP A 167 10.28 16.04 16.66
CA ASP A 167 11.59 16.45 16.15
C ASP A 167 11.68 16.17 14.64
N GLN A 168 12.58 16.88 13.95
CA GLN A 168 12.82 16.76 12.51
C GLN A 168 14.20 16.15 12.22
N THR A 169 14.72 15.31 13.11
CA THR A 169 15.96 14.56 12.90
C THR A 169 15.75 13.37 11.95
N PHE A 170 16.84 12.92 11.32
CA PHE A 170 16.82 11.74 10.45
C PHE A 170 16.25 10.50 11.16
N ILE A 171 16.65 10.27 12.41
CA ILE A 171 16.18 9.12 13.20
C ILE A 171 14.69 9.20 13.46
N ASN A 172 14.18 10.41 13.74
CA ASN A 172 12.75 10.59 13.96
C ASN A 172 11.93 10.31 12.70
N TYR A 173 12.36 10.82 11.53
CA TYR A 173 11.75 10.47 10.25
C TYR A 173 11.78 8.97 10.00
N LEU A 174 12.93 8.32 10.24
CA LEU A 174 13.09 6.88 10.04
C LEU A 174 12.11 6.07 10.89
N ILE A 175 12.06 6.35 12.19
CA ILE A 175 11.18 5.63 13.13
C ILE A 175 9.70 5.90 12.79
N ALA A 176 9.34 7.17 12.55
CA ALA A 176 7.96 7.54 12.21
C ALA A 176 7.49 6.82 10.94
N LEU A 177 8.32 6.79 9.88
CA LEU A 177 7.94 6.14 8.63
C LEU A 177 7.90 4.61 8.72
N VAL A 178 8.77 3.98 9.52
CA VAL A 178 8.68 2.54 9.81
C VAL A 178 7.37 2.22 10.54
N LEU A 179 7.02 3.01 11.56
CA LEU A 179 5.76 2.85 12.27
C LEU A 179 4.55 3.09 11.35
N LEU A 180 4.63 4.08 10.46
CA LEU A 180 3.60 4.31 9.44
C LEU A 180 3.39 3.06 8.58
N GLY A 181 4.47 2.40 8.15
CA GLY A 181 4.41 1.16 7.37
C GLY A 181 3.76 0.01 8.14
N ILE A 182 4.16 -0.22 9.39
CA ILE A 182 3.60 -1.27 10.25
C ILE A 182 2.11 -1.00 10.54
N GLY A 183 1.76 0.23 10.87
CA GLY A 183 0.38 0.64 11.10
C GLY A 183 -0.49 0.44 9.88
N TRP A 184 0.01 0.83 8.69
CA TRP A 184 -0.66 0.58 7.42
C TRP A 184 -0.91 -0.92 7.20
N ASN A 185 0.08 -1.75 7.43
CA ASN A 185 -0.04 -3.20 7.27
C ASN A 185 -1.18 -3.77 8.13
N PHE A 186 -1.23 -3.40 9.41
CA PHE A 186 -2.25 -3.91 10.33
C PHE A 186 -3.65 -3.41 9.98
N LEU A 187 -3.79 -2.14 9.62
CA LEU A 187 -5.07 -1.56 9.21
C LEU A 187 -5.54 -2.14 7.87
N PHE A 188 -4.68 -2.12 6.85
CA PHE A 188 -5.06 -2.55 5.52
C PHE A 188 -5.34 -4.05 5.43
N ILE A 189 -4.44 -4.89 5.95
CA ILE A 189 -4.64 -6.35 5.96
C ILE A 189 -5.80 -6.72 6.91
N GLY A 190 -5.90 -6.06 8.06
CA GLY A 190 -7.01 -6.25 8.99
C GLY A 190 -8.36 -5.92 8.35
N GLY A 191 -8.46 -4.74 7.70
CA GLY A 191 -9.69 -4.29 7.03
C GLY A 191 -10.05 -5.16 5.82
N THR A 192 -9.12 -5.38 4.91
CA THR A 192 -9.38 -6.17 3.69
C THR A 192 -9.69 -7.64 3.98
N SER A 193 -9.01 -8.26 4.95
CA SER A 193 -9.33 -9.63 5.36
C SER A 193 -10.68 -9.73 6.08
N LEU A 194 -11.07 -8.70 6.84
CA LEU A 194 -12.40 -8.62 7.43
C LEU A 194 -13.48 -8.50 6.36
N LEU A 195 -13.26 -7.67 5.34
CA LEU A 195 -14.20 -7.48 4.23
C LEU A 195 -14.51 -8.80 3.52
N VAL A 196 -13.49 -9.63 3.28
CA VAL A 196 -13.65 -10.93 2.62
C VAL A 196 -14.62 -11.86 3.36
N LEU A 197 -14.75 -11.74 4.67
CA LEU A 197 -15.67 -12.55 5.49
C LEU A 197 -17.13 -12.07 5.43
N CYS A 198 -17.38 -10.89 4.87
CA CYS A 198 -18.67 -10.21 4.97
C CYS A 198 -19.53 -10.29 3.71
N TYR A 199 -19.01 -10.77 2.60
CA TYR A 199 -19.74 -10.87 1.34
C TYR A 199 -19.84 -12.31 0.83
N LYS A 200 -20.86 -12.57 0.01
CA LYS A 200 -21.05 -13.86 -0.68
C LYS A 200 -20.14 -13.92 -1.92
N GLU A 201 -19.82 -15.13 -2.40
CA GLU A 201 -18.99 -15.29 -3.61
C GLU A 201 -19.60 -14.58 -4.83
N SER A 202 -20.94 -14.56 -4.95
CA SER A 202 -21.67 -13.82 -6.00
C SER A 202 -21.49 -12.29 -5.92
N GLU A 203 -21.18 -11.73 -4.76
CA GLU A 203 -21.00 -10.30 -4.50
C GLU A 203 -19.54 -9.84 -4.56
N LYS A 204 -18.60 -10.77 -4.65
CA LYS A 204 -17.15 -10.55 -4.53
C LYS A 204 -16.64 -9.40 -5.39
N PHE A 205 -16.88 -9.46 -6.70
CA PHE A 205 -16.38 -8.43 -7.62
C PHE A 205 -17.03 -7.06 -7.36
N LYS A 206 -18.32 -7.06 -7.01
CA LYS A 206 -19.05 -5.84 -6.67
C LYS A 206 -18.50 -5.18 -5.42
N VAL A 207 -18.33 -5.94 -4.34
CA VAL A 207 -17.85 -5.42 -3.05
C VAL A 207 -16.38 -5.01 -3.11
N GLN A 208 -15.54 -5.82 -3.74
CA GLN A 208 -14.12 -5.48 -3.91
C GLN A 208 -13.94 -4.27 -4.81
N GLY A 209 -14.60 -4.20 -5.96
CA GLY A 209 -14.53 -3.04 -6.85
C GLY A 209 -15.02 -1.77 -6.18
N PHE A 210 -16.08 -1.83 -5.40
CA PHE A 210 -16.57 -0.69 -4.62
C PHE A 210 -15.57 -0.25 -3.54
N ASN A 211 -14.99 -1.21 -2.80
CA ASN A 211 -13.94 -0.93 -1.84
C ASN A 211 -12.75 -0.23 -2.49
N ASP A 212 -12.28 -0.73 -3.62
CA ASP A 212 -11.10 -0.19 -4.31
C ASP A 212 -11.36 1.22 -4.84
N VAL A 213 -12.55 1.48 -5.40
CA VAL A 213 -12.94 2.83 -5.83
C VAL A 213 -12.90 3.81 -4.65
N LEU A 214 -13.48 3.45 -3.49
CA LEU A 214 -13.48 4.31 -2.31
C LEU A 214 -12.07 4.53 -1.77
N VAL A 215 -11.30 3.45 -1.58
CA VAL A 215 -9.94 3.51 -1.04
C VAL A 215 -9.05 4.40 -1.91
N PHE A 216 -8.99 4.16 -3.22
CA PHE A 216 -8.11 4.91 -4.11
C PHE A 216 -8.59 6.34 -4.38
N SER A 217 -9.91 6.60 -4.33
CA SER A 217 -10.42 7.98 -4.42
C SER A 217 -10.01 8.81 -3.21
N ILE A 218 -10.18 8.30 -2.00
CA ILE A 218 -9.80 9.00 -0.76
C ILE A 218 -8.27 9.14 -0.68
N GLN A 219 -7.52 8.12 -1.08
CA GLN A 219 -6.06 8.17 -1.20
C GLN A 219 -5.60 9.29 -2.14
N SER A 220 -6.23 9.41 -3.32
CA SER A 220 -5.88 10.44 -4.30
C SER A 220 -6.13 11.85 -3.74
N ILE A 221 -7.27 12.06 -3.07
CA ILE A 221 -7.55 13.33 -2.39
C ILE A 221 -6.49 13.61 -1.31
N ALA A 222 -6.15 12.62 -0.49
CA ALA A 222 -5.15 12.77 0.55
C ALA A 222 -3.77 13.16 -0.01
N SER A 223 -3.35 12.58 -1.14
CA SER A 223 -2.10 12.94 -1.82
C SER A 223 -2.14 14.35 -2.42
N LEU A 224 -3.30 14.84 -2.86
CA LEU A 224 -3.42 16.18 -3.46
C LEU A 224 -3.39 17.31 -2.41
N VAL A 225 -3.76 17.01 -1.17
CA VAL A 225 -3.79 18.00 -0.08
C VAL A 225 -2.56 17.91 0.83
N ALA A 226 -1.63 16.99 0.55
CA ALA A 226 -0.37 16.84 1.28
C ALA A 226 0.68 17.87 0.82
#